data_3d040048a1453d0d7181dd0a9f612df6
#
_entry.id   3d040048a1453d0d7181dd0a9f612df6
#
_cell.length_a   1.000
_cell.length_b   1.000
_cell.length_c   1.000
_cell.angle_alpha   90.00
_cell.angle_beta   90.00
_cell.angle_gamma   90.00
#
_symmetry.space_group_name_H-M   'P 1'
#
loop_
_entity.id
_entity.type
_entity.pdbx_description
1 polymer ?
#
loop_
_entity_poly.entity_id
_entity_poly.type
_entity_poly.pdbx_seq_one_letter_code
_entity_poly.pdbx_strand_id
1 'polypeptide(L)'
;MFPADRGAEFVPAREWMRICFELLDLLKAHKKGIRRAAVNSFGYIAKSLGPQDVLSVLLTNLRVQERQSRVCSTVAIAIVAETCGRECYLTPVLYHRVNADAIFLTAFTCIPAILNEYRTAELNVRTGCLKALTFVFEYVGPQSAYYCDSVITMLEDALTDRDLVHRQTASTIVKHLALGVAGLNCEDSMLHLMNLVWPNCFETSPHVIGAVMDAIEAMRVALGPGVLLSYVLQGLFHPARKVREVYWRVYNALYLGASDAMVPFYPDLGELSEGQNVYDRHPLQVFI
;
A
#
# COMPACT_ATOMS: atom_id res chain seq x y z
N MET A 1 29.85 0.32 3.08
CA MET A 1 29.58 1.74 2.90
C MET A 1 29.96 2.07 1.46
N PHE A 2 28.99 2.32 0.58
CA PHE A 2 29.26 2.51 -0.84
C PHE A 2 29.82 3.92 -1.09
N PRO A 3 30.76 4.11 -2.02
CA PRO A 3 31.34 5.41 -2.34
C PRO A 3 30.32 6.45 -2.84
N ALA A 4 29.13 6.03 -3.27
CA ALA A 4 28.06 6.91 -3.70
C ALA A 4 27.62 7.95 -2.65
N ASP A 5 27.77 7.64 -1.37
CA ASP A 5 27.33 8.52 -0.27
C ASP A 5 28.32 9.68 0.01
N ARG A 6 29.57 9.58 -0.49
CA ARG A 6 30.61 10.60 -0.31
C ARG A 6 31.23 11.14 -1.60
N GLY A 7 30.85 10.59 -2.73
CA GLY A 7 31.50 10.88 -4.02
C GLY A 7 30.56 11.39 -5.12
N ALA A 8 29.28 11.61 -4.81
CA ALA A 8 28.29 12.02 -5.80
C ALA A 8 28.67 13.32 -6.52
N GLU A 9 29.32 14.24 -5.81
CA GLU A 9 29.76 15.54 -6.34
C GLU A 9 30.99 15.44 -7.27
N PHE A 10 31.73 14.34 -7.19
CA PHE A 10 33.00 14.17 -7.92
C PHE A 10 32.90 13.26 -9.16
N VAL A 11 31.79 12.50 -9.29
CA VAL A 11 31.60 11.56 -10.40
C VAL A 11 30.58 12.15 -11.40
N PRO A 12 30.95 12.34 -12.67
CA PRO A 12 30.05 12.89 -13.66
C PRO A 12 28.85 11.93 -13.89
N ALA A 13 27.67 12.49 -14.18
CA ALA A 13 26.42 11.76 -14.41
C ALA A 13 26.57 10.64 -15.44
N ARG A 14 27.39 10.84 -16.47
CA ARG A 14 27.67 9.84 -17.51
C ARG A 14 28.31 8.57 -16.95
N GLU A 15 29.19 8.69 -15.97
CA GLU A 15 29.85 7.53 -15.34
C GLU A 15 28.86 6.78 -14.41
N TRP A 16 28.00 7.50 -13.71
CA TRP A 16 26.91 6.88 -12.94
C TRP A 16 25.96 6.08 -13.82
N MET A 17 25.59 6.60 -14.99
CA MET A 17 24.75 5.89 -15.95
C MET A 17 25.45 4.65 -16.49
N ARG A 18 26.74 4.70 -16.76
CA ARG A 18 27.53 3.51 -17.13
C ARG A 18 27.48 2.43 -16.06
N ILE A 19 27.65 2.83 -14.80
CA ILE A 19 27.56 1.92 -13.66
C ILE A 19 26.15 1.28 -13.58
N CYS A 20 25.08 2.04 -13.84
CA CYS A 20 23.72 1.50 -13.90
C CYS A 20 23.59 0.38 -14.94
N PHE A 21 24.15 0.54 -16.13
CA PHE A 21 24.10 -0.51 -17.16
C PHE A 21 24.89 -1.78 -16.73
N GLU A 22 26.04 -1.63 -16.11
CA GLU A 22 26.80 -2.76 -15.57
C GLU A 22 26.06 -3.46 -14.41
N LEU A 23 25.36 -2.70 -13.57
CA LEU A 23 24.52 -3.26 -12.49
C LEU A 23 23.35 -4.08 -13.04
N LEU A 24 22.79 -3.77 -14.21
CA LEU A 24 21.75 -4.60 -14.82
C LEU A 24 22.23 -6.03 -15.08
N ASP A 25 23.48 -6.23 -15.49
CA ASP A 25 24.03 -7.57 -15.66
C ASP A 25 24.22 -8.30 -14.33
N LEU A 26 24.51 -7.57 -13.24
CA LEU A 26 24.58 -8.15 -11.91
C LEU A 26 23.20 -8.57 -11.35
N LEU A 27 22.11 -8.04 -11.87
CA LEU A 27 20.76 -8.51 -11.53
C LEU A 27 20.51 -9.96 -12.00
N LYS A 28 21.27 -10.43 -13.00
CA LYS A 28 21.24 -11.81 -13.53
C LYS A 28 22.11 -12.78 -12.74
N ALA A 29 22.92 -12.29 -11.80
CA ALA A 29 23.90 -13.10 -11.08
C ALA A 29 23.24 -14.26 -10.30
N HIS A 30 23.90 -15.43 -10.28
CA HIS A 30 23.38 -16.61 -9.57
C HIS A 30 23.31 -16.41 -8.04
N LYS A 31 24.24 -15.67 -7.46
CA LYS A 31 24.31 -15.44 -6.01
C LYS A 31 23.30 -14.36 -5.58
N LYS A 32 22.39 -14.73 -4.67
CA LYS A 32 21.38 -13.82 -4.11
C LYS A 32 21.98 -12.56 -3.49
N GLY A 33 23.15 -12.68 -2.82
CA GLY A 33 23.82 -11.54 -2.19
C GLY A 33 24.29 -10.49 -3.21
N ILE A 34 24.79 -10.93 -4.37
CA ILE A 34 25.20 -10.02 -5.45
C ILE A 34 24.00 -9.27 -6.02
N ARG A 35 22.90 -9.98 -6.32
CA ARG A 35 21.66 -9.35 -6.81
C ARG A 35 21.11 -8.32 -5.83
N ARG A 36 21.09 -8.65 -4.52
CA ARG A 36 20.64 -7.73 -3.48
C ARG A 36 21.53 -6.49 -3.38
N ALA A 37 22.83 -6.65 -3.49
CA ALA A 37 23.77 -5.53 -3.51
C ALA A 37 23.54 -4.63 -4.73
N ALA A 38 23.38 -5.22 -5.92
CA ALA A 38 23.08 -4.48 -7.15
C ALA A 38 21.78 -3.69 -7.04
N VAL A 39 20.70 -4.33 -6.56
CA VAL A 39 19.39 -3.68 -6.35
C VAL A 39 19.49 -2.49 -5.40
N ASN A 40 20.18 -2.63 -4.27
CA ASN A 40 20.37 -1.53 -3.32
C ASN A 40 21.22 -0.39 -3.92
N SER A 41 22.19 -0.73 -4.80
CA SER A 41 23.03 0.29 -5.46
C SER A 41 22.22 1.23 -6.34
N PHE A 42 21.16 0.76 -7.00
CA PHE A 42 20.28 1.63 -7.78
C PHE A 42 19.64 2.73 -6.93
N GLY A 43 19.23 2.43 -5.68
CA GLY A 43 18.72 3.43 -4.74
C GLY A 43 19.74 4.53 -4.44
N TYR A 44 20.99 4.16 -4.16
CA TYR A 44 22.07 5.14 -3.92
C TYR A 44 22.39 6.00 -5.14
N ILE A 45 22.41 5.39 -6.32
CA ILE A 45 22.66 6.13 -7.56
C ILE A 45 21.51 7.09 -7.88
N ALA A 46 20.27 6.64 -7.69
CA ALA A 46 19.08 7.49 -7.87
C ALA A 46 19.08 8.70 -6.95
N LYS A 47 19.58 8.54 -5.71
CA LYS A 47 19.78 9.64 -4.77
C LYS A 47 20.78 10.66 -5.26
N SER A 48 21.82 10.22 -5.97
CA SER A 48 22.91 11.07 -6.44
C SER A 48 22.61 11.78 -7.76
N LEU A 49 21.96 11.09 -8.72
CA LEU A 49 21.64 11.60 -10.06
C LEU A 49 20.24 12.20 -10.19
N GLY A 50 19.34 11.79 -9.30
CA GLY A 50 17.90 11.90 -9.49
C GLY A 50 17.29 10.58 -10.00
N PRO A 51 16.01 10.32 -9.66
CA PRO A 51 15.37 9.03 -9.94
C PRO A 51 15.06 8.79 -11.43
N GLN A 52 14.87 9.83 -12.25
CA GLN A 52 14.34 9.74 -13.60
C GLN A 52 15.20 8.89 -14.53
N ASP A 53 16.50 9.16 -14.58
CA ASP A 53 17.43 8.45 -15.46
C ASP A 53 17.58 6.99 -15.06
N VAL A 54 17.68 6.73 -13.76
CA VAL A 54 17.78 5.37 -13.22
C VAL A 54 16.51 4.58 -13.50
N LEU A 55 15.35 5.18 -13.33
CA LEU A 55 14.06 4.55 -13.59
C LEU A 55 13.85 4.23 -15.07
N SER A 56 14.28 5.11 -15.99
CA SER A 56 14.20 4.85 -17.41
C SER A 56 14.97 3.58 -17.81
N VAL A 57 16.15 3.37 -17.22
CA VAL A 57 16.97 2.16 -17.41
C VAL A 57 16.28 0.92 -16.84
N LEU A 58 15.76 0.99 -15.63
CA LEU A 58 15.05 -0.12 -14.97
C LEU A 58 13.75 -0.49 -15.71
N LEU A 59 12.97 0.48 -16.17
CA LEU A 59 11.74 0.28 -16.95
C LEU A 59 12.03 -0.38 -18.30
N THR A 60 13.12 0.01 -18.95
CA THR A 60 13.55 -0.66 -20.18
C THR A 60 13.93 -2.12 -19.91
N ASN A 61 14.55 -2.40 -18.77
CA ASN A 61 14.93 -3.76 -18.39
C ASN A 61 13.72 -4.65 -17.98
N LEU A 62 12.56 -4.08 -17.65
CA LEU A 62 11.33 -4.87 -17.45
C LEU A 62 10.85 -5.57 -18.74
N ARG A 63 11.22 -5.07 -19.90
CA ARG A 63 10.87 -5.66 -21.20
C ARG A 63 11.75 -6.85 -21.62
N VAL A 64 12.77 -7.15 -20.83
CA VAL A 64 13.69 -8.29 -21.10
C VAL A 64 12.96 -9.60 -20.80
N GLN A 65 13.18 -10.63 -21.62
CA GLN A 65 12.52 -11.94 -21.47
C GLN A 65 12.96 -12.70 -20.20
N GLU A 66 14.13 -12.41 -19.67
CA GLU A 66 14.68 -13.09 -18.50
C GLU A 66 13.90 -12.74 -17.22
N ARG A 67 13.19 -13.74 -16.68
CA ARG A 67 12.35 -13.62 -15.48
C ARG A 67 13.07 -13.00 -14.30
N GLN A 68 14.29 -13.49 -13.99
CA GLN A 68 15.01 -13.04 -12.82
C GLN A 68 15.41 -11.57 -12.90
N SER A 69 15.76 -11.11 -14.08
CA SER A 69 16.07 -9.71 -14.37
C SER A 69 14.84 -8.84 -14.11
N ARG A 70 13.65 -9.24 -14.58
CA ARG A 70 12.39 -8.50 -14.34
C ARG A 70 12.06 -8.38 -12.86
N VAL A 71 12.11 -9.51 -12.11
CA VAL A 71 11.87 -9.49 -10.65
C VAL A 71 12.82 -8.54 -9.92
N CYS A 72 14.11 -8.59 -10.28
CA CYS A 72 15.09 -7.71 -9.64
C CYS A 72 14.87 -6.24 -10.03
N SER A 73 14.45 -5.97 -11.26
CA SER A 73 14.14 -4.60 -11.72
C SER A 73 12.91 -4.02 -11.00
N THR A 74 11.85 -4.82 -10.78
CA THR A 74 10.69 -4.34 -10.00
C THR A 74 11.07 -4.02 -8.56
N VAL A 75 11.93 -4.84 -7.94
CA VAL A 75 12.45 -4.56 -6.58
C VAL A 75 13.37 -3.34 -6.57
N ALA A 76 14.18 -3.15 -7.61
CA ALA A 76 15.04 -1.96 -7.74
C ALA A 76 14.20 -0.67 -7.89
N ILE A 77 13.13 -0.70 -8.68
CA ILE A 77 12.18 0.41 -8.80
C ILE A 77 11.57 0.75 -7.43
N ALA A 78 11.16 -0.26 -6.65
CA ALA A 78 10.64 -0.06 -5.32
C ALA A 78 11.67 0.61 -4.39
N ILE A 79 12.93 0.18 -4.41
CA ILE A 79 14.00 0.76 -3.61
C ILE A 79 14.32 2.20 -4.04
N VAL A 80 14.31 2.48 -5.35
CA VAL A 80 14.48 3.85 -5.85
C VAL A 80 13.35 4.75 -5.32
N ALA A 81 12.11 4.30 -5.40
CA ALA A 81 10.95 5.03 -4.88
C ALA A 81 11.08 5.25 -3.35
N GLU A 82 11.45 4.22 -2.59
CA GLU A 82 11.68 4.33 -1.13
C GLU A 82 12.82 5.32 -0.81
N THR A 83 13.93 5.21 -1.52
CA THR A 83 15.13 6.00 -1.22
C THR A 83 14.92 7.48 -1.57
N CYS A 84 14.33 7.77 -2.70
CA CYS A 84 14.06 9.15 -3.15
C CYS A 84 12.88 9.77 -2.41
N GLY A 85 11.87 8.97 -2.03
CA GLY A 85 10.70 9.44 -1.28
C GLY A 85 11.03 9.91 0.13
N ARG A 86 11.91 9.21 0.84
CA ARG A 86 12.32 9.57 2.21
C ARG A 86 13.00 10.94 2.30
N GLU A 87 13.75 11.33 1.29
CA GLU A 87 14.44 12.63 1.29
C GLU A 87 13.52 13.82 1.10
N CYS A 88 12.34 13.62 0.51
CA CYS A 88 11.32 14.65 0.42
C CYS A 88 10.79 15.11 1.78
N TYR A 89 10.90 14.29 2.82
CA TYR A 89 10.44 14.62 4.17
C TYR A 89 11.47 15.33 5.03
N LEU A 90 12.76 15.28 4.69
CA LEU A 90 13.85 15.76 5.56
C LEU A 90 14.29 17.21 5.32
N THR A 91 13.84 17.88 4.24
CA THR A 91 14.23 19.26 3.93
C THR A 91 13.02 20.13 3.56
N PRO A 92 12.58 21.05 4.50
CA PRO A 92 11.22 21.62 4.41
C PRO A 92 10.95 22.72 3.40
N VAL A 93 11.89 23.38 2.73
CA VAL A 93 11.56 24.65 2.04
C VAL A 93 12.00 24.78 0.58
N LEU A 94 13.10 24.22 0.15
CA LEU A 94 13.57 24.36 -1.24
C LEU A 94 13.37 23.11 -2.13
N TYR A 95 13.32 21.95 -1.51
CA TYR A 95 13.22 20.67 -2.18
C TYR A 95 11.78 20.26 -2.55
N HIS A 96 10.78 20.88 -1.94
CA HIS A 96 9.37 20.53 -2.10
C HIS A 96 8.86 20.63 -3.55
N ARG A 97 9.37 21.57 -4.34
CA ARG A 97 8.92 21.79 -5.70
C ARG A 97 9.58 20.83 -6.71
N VAL A 98 10.87 20.60 -6.56
CA VAL A 98 11.63 19.76 -7.50
C VAL A 98 11.36 18.27 -7.28
N ASN A 99 11.19 17.85 -6.02
CA ASN A 99 10.98 16.44 -5.69
C ASN A 99 9.52 15.99 -5.81
N ALA A 100 8.54 16.88 -5.61
CA ALA A 100 7.15 16.59 -5.90
C ALA A 100 6.95 16.30 -7.40
N ASP A 101 7.58 17.07 -8.26
CA ASP A 101 7.55 16.85 -9.71
C ASP A 101 8.29 15.57 -10.12
N ALA A 102 9.39 15.23 -9.44
CA ALA A 102 10.15 14.00 -9.70
C ALA A 102 9.37 12.74 -9.26
N ILE A 103 8.70 12.77 -8.10
CA ILE A 103 7.83 11.67 -7.64
C ILE A 103 6.63 11.53 -8.56
N PHE A 104 6.03 12.65 -8.98
CA PHE A 104 4.93 12.65 -9.93
C PHE A 104 5.33 12.02 -11.25
N LEU A 105 6.44 12.44 -11.84
CA LEU A 105 6.92 11.88 -13.09
C LEU A 105 7.29 10.40 -12.95
N THR A 106 7.83 10.01 -11.80
CA THR A 106 8.12 8.62 -11.46
C THR A 106 6.84 7.78 -11.40
N ALA A 107 5.83 8.25 -10.69
CA ALA A 107 4.55 7.56 -10.59
C ALA A 107 3.88 7.44 -11.96
N PHE A 108 3.87 8.53 -12.74
CA PHE A 108 3.27 8.57 -14.08
C PHE A 108 3.89 7.57 -15.04
N THR A 109 5.19 7.34 -14.96
CA THR A 109 5.90 6.40 -15.84
C THR A 109 5.92 4.96 -15.30
N CYS A 110 6.05 4.80 -13.99
CA CYS A 110 6.24 3.50 -13.35
C CYS A 110 4.93 2.73 -13.14
N ILE A 111 3.87 3.38 -12.66
CA ILE A 111 2.62 2.69 -12.32
C ILE A 111 2.04 1.93 -13.53
N PRO A 112 1.85 2.52 -14.72
CA PRO A 112 1.34 1.79 -15.86
C PRO A 112 2.24 0.63 -16.30
N ALA A 113 3.57 0.81 -16.22
CA ALA A 113 4.52 -0.24 -16.56
C ALA A 113 4.44 -1.43 -15.59
N ILE A 114 4.36 -1.16 -14.29
CA ILE A 114 4.24 -2.18 -13.24
C ILE A 114 2.89 -2.91 -13.37
N LEU A 115 1.78 -2.19 -13.62
CA LEU A 115 0.47 -2.80 -13.81
C LEU A 115 0.43 -3.73 -15.05
N ASN A 116 1.11 -3.36 -16.13
CA ASN A 116 1.23 -4.23 -17.29
C ASN A 116 2.04 -5.49 -16.99
N GLU A 117 3.12 -5.37 -16.21
CA GLU A 117 3.95 -6.51 -15.82
C GLU A 117 3.22 -7.44 -14.82
N TYR A 118 2.34 -6.92 -13.98
CA TYR A 118 1.52 -7.72 -13.06
C TYR A 118 0.61 -8.74 -13.78
N ARG A 119 0.23 -8.49 -15.04
CA ARG A 119 -0.59 -9.41 -15.85
C ARG A 119 0.12 -10.70 -16.22
N THR A 120 1.41 -10.83 -15.95
CA THR A 120 2.15 -12.07 -16.19
C THR A 120 1.71 -13.18 -15.23
N ALA A 121 1.77 -14.43 -15.69
CA ALA A 121 1.39 -15.60 -14.89
C ALA A 121 2.41 -15.93 -13.77
N GLU A 122 3.56 -15.27 -13.74
CA GLU A 122 4.65 -15.59 -12.85
C GLU A 122 4.47 -14.99 -11.46
N LEU A 123 4.26 -15.82 -10.44
CA LEU A 123 4.02 -15.43 -9.05
C LEU A 123 5.09 -14.46 -8.49
N ASN A 124 6.37 -14.73 -8.75
CA ASN A 124 7.46 -13.89 -8.25
C ASN A 124 7.48 -12.48 -8.87
N VAL A 125 7.08 -12.37 -10.15
CA VAL A 125 6.94 -11.08 -10.82
C VAL A 125 5.77 -10.31 -10.22
N ARG A 126 4.62 -10.96 -10.05
CA ARG A 126 3.44 -10.37 -9.40
C ARG A 126 3.76 -9.88 -7.98
N THR A 127 4.44 -10.70 -7.18
CA THR A 127 4.91 -10.30 -5.84
C THR A 127 5.86 -9.08 -5.89
N GLY A 128 6.76 -9.04 -6.87
CA GLY A 128 7.65 -7.90 -7.09
C GLY A 128 6.88 -6.62 -7.45
N CYS A 129 5.90 -6.73 -8.34
CA CYS A 129 5.03 -5.61 -8.73
C CYS A 129 4.23 -5.07 -7.54
N LEU A 130 3.61 -5.93 -6.73
CA LEU A 130 2.88 -5.52 -5.53
C LEU A 130 3.80 -4.78 -4.54
N LYS A 131 5.00 -5.28 -4.29
CA LYS A 131 5.97 -4.60 -3.41
C LYS A 131 6.39 -3.24 -3.98
N ALA A 132 6.63 -3.15 -5.29
CA ALA A 132 6.97 -1.88 -5.92
C ALA A 132 5.84 -0.86 -5.77
N LEU A 133 4.59 -1.27 -6.02
CA LEU A 133 3.42 -0.41 -5.85
C LEU A 133 3.19 0.02 -4.40
N THR A 134 3.47 -0.85 -3.41
CA THR A 134 3.39 -0.47 -1.99
C THR A 134 4.27 0.76 -1.70
N PHE A 135 5.53 0.74 -2.14
CA PHE A 135 6.43 1.88 -1.93
C PHE A 135 6.05 3.10 -2.77
N VAL A 136 5.60 2.89 -4.00
CA VAL A 136 5.16 4.01 -4.84
C VAL A 136 3.98 4.74 -4.20
N PHE A 137 2.93 4.01 -3.78
CA PHE A 137 1.74 4.62 -3.17
C PHE A 137 1.99 5.20 -1.78
N GLU A 138 3.00 4.74 -1.04
CA GLU A 138 3.42 5.34 0.22
C GLU A 138 3.84 6.82 0.06
N TYR A 139 4.37 7.19 -1.13
CA TYR A 139 4.93 8.52 -1.36
C TYR A 139 4.16 9.39 -2.36
N VAL A 140 3.33 8.79 -3.20
CA VAL A 140 2.57 9.52 -4.25
C VAL A 140 1.53 10.48 -3.66
N GLY A 141 0.95 10.14 -2.51
CA GLY A 141 -0.04 10.98 -1.83
C GLY A 141 -1.29 11.27 -2.66
N PRO A 142 -1.76 12.53 -2.73
CA PRO A 142 -3.03 12.90 -3.41
C PRO A 142 -3.09 12.55 -4.88
N GLN A 143 -1.95 12.43 -5.55
CA GLN A 143 -1.89 12.05 -6.97
C GLN A 143 -2.30 10.59 -7.20
N SER A 144 -2.43 9.80 -6.14
CA SER A 144 -2.99 8.44 -6.18
C SER A 144 -4.38 8.39 -6.81
N ALA A 145 -5.16 9.46 -6.71
CA ALA A 145 -6.50 9.56 -7.30
C ALA A 145 -6.50 9.31 -8.81
N TYR A 146 -5.47 9.75 -9.53
CA TYR A 146 -5.36 9.53 -10.99
C TYR A 146 -5.19 8.06 -11.40
N TYR A 147 -4.77 7.21 -10.46
CA TYR A 147 -4.49 5.81 -10.72
C TYR A 147 -5.47 4.86 -10.06
N CYS A 148 -6.43 5.40 -9.30
CA CYS A 148 -7.35 4.64 -8.48
C CYS A 148 -8.03 3.52 -9.28
N ASP A 149 -8.71 3.86 -10.38
CA ASP A 149 -9.43 2.91 -11.22
C ASP A 149 -8.51 1.86 -11.87
N SER A 150 -7.31 2.28 -12.28
CA SER A 150 -6.35 1.37 -12.91
C SER A 150 -5.79 0.34 -11.94
N VAL A 151 -5.67 0.70 -10.66
CA VAL A 151 -5.09 -0.14 -9.61
C VAL A 151 -6.13 -1.05 -8.98
N ILE A 152 -7.39 -0.65 -8.93
CA ILE A 152 -8.49 -1.44 -8.34
C ILE A 152 -8.55 -2.84 -8.94
N THR A 153 -8.55 -2.98 -10.27
CA THR A 153 -8.63 -4.28 -10.94
C THR A 153 -7.50 -5.23 -10.52
N MET A 154 -6.30 -4.69 -10.33
CA MET A 154 -5.16 -5.47 -9.83
C MET A 154 -5.34 -5.84 -8.35
N LEU A 155 -5.87 -4.92 -7.53
CA LEU A 155 -6.10 -5.15 -6.10
C LEU A 155 -7.22 -6.16 -5.86
N GLU A 156 -8.25 -6.21 -6.71
CA GLU A 156 -9.28 -7.25 -6.69
C GLU A 156 -8.67 -8.65 -6.76
N ASP A 157 -7.80 -8.87 -7.75
CA ASP A 157 -7.09 -10.13 -7.90
C ASP A 157 -6.18 -10.43 -6.70
N ALA A 158 -5.43 -9.44 -6.25
CA ALA A 158 -4.44 -9.62 -5.19
C ALA A 158 -5.06 -9.82 -3.80
N LEU A 159 -6.19 -9.17 -3.48
CA LEU A 159 -6.90 -9.31 -2.19
C LEU A 159 -7.66 -10.64 -2.08
N THR A 160 -8.00 -11.26 -3.21
CA THR A 160 -8.69 -12.56 -3.29
C THR A 160 -7.74 -13.72 -3.61
N ASP A 161 -6.44 -13.46 -3.80
CA ASP A 161 -5.44 -14.48 -4.11
C ASP A 161 -5.33 -15.50 -2.96
N ARG A 162 -4.95 -16.74 -3.30
CA ARG A 162 -4.67 -17.80 -2.33
C ARG A 162 -3.39 -17.53 -1.53
N ASP A 163 -2.46 -16.76 -2.08
CA ASP A 163 -1.20 -16.42 -1.42
C ASP A 163 -1.41 -15.33 -0.36
N LEU A 164 -1.12 -15.67 0.90
CA LEU A 164 -1.21 -14.76 2.04
C LEU A 164 -0.30 -13.54 1.91
N VAL A 165 0.86 -13.68 1.25
CA VAL A 165 1.80 -12.57 1.05
C VAL A 165 1.22 -11.56 0.05
N HIS A 166 0.52 -12.04 -0.99
CA HIS A 166 -0.20 -11.16 -1.92
C HIS A 166 -1.29 -10.37 -1.20
N ARG A 167 -2.15 -11.05 -0.43
CA ARG A 167 -3.22 -10.39 0.33
C ARG A 167 -2.70 -9.39 1.35
N GLN A 168 -1.64 -9.73 2.07
CA GLN A 168 -0.96 -8.82 3.00
C GLN A 168 -0.44 -7.57 2.28
N THR A 169 0.29 -7.76 1.18
CA THR A 169 0.90 -6.65 0.44
C THR A 169 -0.17 -5.79 -0.24
N ALA A 170 -1.22 -6.41 -0.79
CA ALA A 170 -2.36 -5.69 -1.35
C ALA A 170 -3.09 -4.84 -0.31
N SER A 171 -3.32 -5.38 0.90
CA SER A 171 -3.90 -4.60 2.02
C SER A 171 -3.02 -3.40 2.38
N THR A 172 -1.69 -3.54 2.32
CA THR A 172 -0.78 -2.41 2.55
C THR A 172 -0.89 -1.35 1.44
N ILE A 173 -1.04 -1.77 0.18
CA ILE A 173 -1.29 -0.83 -0.94
C ILE A 173 -2.60 -0.08 -0.72
N VAL A 174 -3.66 -0.78 -0.34
CA VAL A 174 -4.97 -0.17 -0.02
C VAL A 174 -4.85 0.87 1.09
N LYS A 175 -4.07 0.58 2.14
CA LYS A 175 -3.76 1.56 3.21
C LYS A 175 -3.20 2.87 2.65
N HIS A 176 -2.15 2.79 1.86
CA HIS A 176 -1.50 3.97 1.30
C HIS A 176 -2.39 4.69 0.28
N LEU A 177 -3.10 3.93 -0.55
CA LEU A 177 -4.07 4.47 -1.50
C LEU A 177 -5.17 5.25 -0.79
N ALA A 178 -5.81 4.66 0.23
CA ALA A 178 -6.88 5.29 1.01
C ALA A 178 -6.42 6.60 1.67
N LEU A 179 -5.23 6.62 2.26
CA LEU A 179 -4.66 7.85 2.84
C LEU A 179 -4.37 8.91 1.76
N GLY A 180 -3.94 8.49 0.56
CA GLY A 180 -3.65 9.38 -0.54
C GLY A 180 -4.89 10.01 -1.17
N VAL A 181 -6.00 9.28 -1.25
CA VAL A 181 -7.23 9.73 -1.93
C VAL A 181 -8.29 10.32 -0.98
N ALA A 182 -8.02 10.40 0.31
CA ALA A 182 -8.96 10.92 1.29
C ALA A 182 -9.43 12.33 0.91
N GLY A 183 -10.75 12.52 0.76
CA GLY A 183 -11.37 13.79 0.37
C GLY A 183 -11.23 14.17 -1.11
N LEU A 184 -10.85 13.24 -1.99
CA LEU A 184 -10.66 13.46 -3.43
C LEU A 184 -11.75 12.81 -4.30
N ASN A 185 -12.94 12.58 -3.77
CA ASN A 185 -14.09 11.98 -4.46
C ASN A 185 -13.81 10.57 -5.01
N CYS A 186 -13.06 9.77 -4.27
CA CYS A 186 -12.76 8.36 -4.60
C CYS A 186 -13.50 7.39 -3.66
N GLU A 187 -14.56 7.85 -2.99
CA GLU A 187 -15.28 7.10 -1.95
C GLU A 187 -15.87 5.79 -2.50
N ASP A 188 -16.46 5.81 -3.70
CA ASP A 188 -17.05 4.61 -4.32
C ASP A 188 -15.98 3.54 -4.56
N SER A 189 -14.83 3.94 -5.06
CA SER A 189 -13.68 3.06 -5.28
C SER A 189 -13.15 2.49 -3.96
N MET A 190 -13.09 3.31 -2.92
CA MET A 190 -12.65 2.87 -1.59
C MET A 190 -13.68 1.95 -0.94
N LEU A 191 -14.97 2.20 -1.11
CA LEU A 191 -16.04 1.33 -0.63
C LEU A 191 -15.99 -0.05 -1.29
N HIS A 192 -15.74 -0.07 -2.61
CA HIS A 192 -15.52 -1.32 -3.34
C HIS A 192 -14.33 -2.11 -2.78
N LEU A 193 -13.18 -1.46 -2.59
CA LEU A 193 -12.01 -2.11 -1.98
C LEU A 193 -12.27 -2.55 -0.54
N MET A 194 -13.08 -1.81 0.22
CA MET A 194 -13.48 -2.21 1.59
C MET A 194 -14.19 -3.56 1.61
N ASN A 195 -15.08 -3.81 0.64
CA ASN A 195 -15.77 -5.10 0.50
C ASN A 195 -14.80 -6.27 0.24
N LEU A 196 -13.66 -6.01 -0.39
CA LEU A 196 -12.64 -7.02 -0.69
C LEU A 196 -11.62 -7.18 0.45
N VAL A 197 -11.33 -6.11 1.18
CA VAL A 197 -10.45 -6.13 2.35
C VAL A 197 -11.13 -6.80 3.54
N TRP A 198 -12.42 -6.54 3.76
CA TRP A 198 -13.17 -6.99 4.94
C TRP A 198 -13.11 -8.49 5.20
N PRO A 199 -13.29 -9.39 4.22
CA PRO A 199 -13.20 -10.83 4.45
C PRO A 199 -11.83 -11.28 5.00
N ASN A 200 -10.76 -10.56 4.71
CA ASN A 200 -9.42 -10.87 5.18
C ASN A 200 -9.22 -10.60 6.69
N CYS A 201 -10.18 -9.94 7.37
CA CYS A 201 -10.18 -9.81 8.83
C CYS A 201 -10.28 -11.16 9.56
N PHE A 202 -10.84 -12.18 8.90
CA PHE A 202 -11.07 -13.51 9.45
C PHE A 202 -9.93 -14.49 9.17
N GLU A 203 -8.83 -14.02 8.59
CA GLU A 203 -7.65 -14.83 8.36
C GLU A 203 -6.96 -15.25 9.67
N THR A 204 -6.14 -16.28 9.58
CA THR A 204 -5.41 -16.83 10.73
C THR A 204 -4.01 -16.23 10.87
N SER A 205 -3.45 -15.71 9.79
CA SER A 205 -2.10 -15.12 9.78
C SER A 205 -2.09 -13.75 10.48
N PRO A 206 -1.30 -13.56 11.55
CA PRO A 206 -1.21 -12.29 12.26
C PRO A 206 -0.68 -11.16 11.36
N HIS A 207 0.16 -11.48 10.37
CA HIS A 207 0.70 -10.49 9.44
C HIS A 207 -0.38 -9.97 8.48
N VAL A 208 -1.24 -10.85 7.98
CA VAL A 208 -2.38 -10.45 7.14
C VAL A 208 -3.37 -9.63 7.96
N ILE A 209 -3.73 -10.11 9.16
CA ILE A 209 -4.65 -9.39 10.07
C ILE A 209 -4.11 -7.99 10.38
N GLY A 210 -2.81 -7.86 10.68
CA GLY A 210 -2.19 -6.57 10.95
C GLY A 210 -2.31 -5.61 9.75
N ALA A 211 -1.96 -6.06 8.55
CA ALA A 211 -2.06 -5.25 7.33
C ALA A 211 -3.51 -4.86 7.00
N VAL A 212 -4.46 -5.77 7.23
CA VAL A 212 -5.90 -5.52 7.05
C VAL A 212 -6.41 -4.48 8.04
N MET A 213 -6.04 -4.59 9.32
CA MET A 213 -6.42 -3.61 10.34
C MET A 213 -5.87 -2.21 10.02
N ASP A 214 -4.63 -2.14 9.57
CA ASP A 214 -4.03 -0.88 9.09
C ASP A 214 -4.78 -0.30 7.87
N ALA A 215 -5.19 -1.15 6.94
CA ALA A 215 -5.97 -0.73 5.77
C ALA A 215 -7.36 -0.21 6.17
N ILE A 216 -8.05 -0.88 7.10
CA ILE A 216 -9.35 -0.45 7.62
C ILE A 216 -9.22 0.91 8.32
N GLU A 217 -8.17 1.12 9.11
CA GLU A 217 -7.93 2.40 9.77
C GLU A 217 -7.67 3.53 8.74
N ALA A 218 -6.93 3.25 7.69
CA ALA A 218 -6.75 4.20 6.58
C ALA A 218 -8.07 4.49 5.83
N MET A 219 -8.88 3.46 5.61
CA MET A 219 -10.20 3.60 4.99
C MET A 219 -11.18 4.39 5.87
N ARG A 220 -11.03 4.36 7.21
CA ARG A 220 -11.76 5.24 8.12
C ARG A 220 -11.52 6.71 7.78
N VAL A 221 -10.31 7.06 7.40
CA VAL A 221 -9.96 8.43 7.02
C VAL A 221 -10.58 8.81 5.67
N ALA A 222 -10.60 7.88 4.72
CA ALA A 222 -11.11 8.12 3.37
C ALA A 222 -12.65 8.10 3.28
N LEU A 223 -13.30 7.13 3.94
CA LEU A 223 -14.75 6.90 3.88
C LEU A 223 -15.53 7.54 5.03
N GLY A 224 -14.82 7.93 6.09
CA GLY A 224 -15.44 8.39 7.33
C GLY A 224 -15.84 7.26 8.29
N PRO A 225 -16.00 7.60 9.59
CA PRO A 225 -16.28 6.61 10.65
C PRO A 225 -17.68 5.98 10.54
N GLY A 226 -18.65 6.69 9.97
CA GLY A 226 -20.02 6.20 9.83
C GLY A 226 -20.14 5.01 8.90
N VAL A 227 -19.40 5.01 7.78
CA VAL A 227 -19.38 3.88 6.83
C VAL A 227 -18.77 2.65 7.52
N LEU A 228 -17.66 2.80 8.21
CA LEU A 228 -17.04 1.68 8.93
C LEU A 228 -17.92 1.16 10.07
N LEU A 229 -18.62 2.05 10.80
CA LEU A 229 -19.54 1.67 11.82
C LEU A 229 -20.65 0.76 11.28
N SER A 230 -21.19 1.06 10.09
CA SER A 230 -22.21 0.22 9.45
C SER A 230 -21.73 -1.19 9.16
N TYR A 231 -20.47 -1.37 8.78
CA TYR A 231 -19.86 -2.71 8.62
C TYR A 231 -19.73 -3.43 9.95
N VAL A 232 -19.28 -2.74 10.96
CA VAL A 232 -19.01 -3.32 12.29
C VAL A 232 -20.29 -3.74 12.99
N LEU A 233 -21.33 -2.92 12.93
CA LEU A 233 -22.61 -3.20 13.60
C LEU A 233 -23.27 -4.51 13.13
N GLN A 234 -22.97 -4.96 11.90
CA GLN A 234 -23.53 -6.20 11.35
C GLN A 234 -23.09 -7.46 12.10
N GLY A 235 -21.95 -7.44 12.77
CA GLY A 235 -21.36 -8.64 13.36
C GLY A 235 -21.05 -8.58 14.86
N LEU A 236 -21.27 -7.47 15.53
CA LEU A 236 -21.00 -7.34 16.99
C LEU A 236 -21.72 -8.38 17.83
N PHE A 237 -22.91 -8.78 17.41
CA PHE A 237 -23.77 -9.74 18.12
C PHE A 237 -23.90 -11.07 17.36
N HIS A 238 -22.96 -11.37 16.47
CA HIS A 238 -22.98 -12.62 15.71
C HIS A 238 -22.91 -13.84 16.67
N PRO A 239 -23.68 -14.93 16.42
CA PRO A 239 -23.73 -16.09 17.32
C PRO A 239 -22.38 -16.77 17.54
N ALA A 240 -21.52 -16.82 16.52
CA ALA A 240 -20.20 -17.43 16.64
C ALA A 240 -19.20 -16.50 17.32
N ARG A 241 -18.63 -16.91 18.46
CA ARG A 241 -17.68 -16.13 19.25
C ARG A 241 -16.47 -15.64 18.44
N LYS A 242 -15.88 -16.50 17.62
CA LYS A 242 -14.71 -16.14 16.78
C LYS A 242 -15.00 -14.99 15.81
N VAL A 243 -16.22 -14.92 15.30
CA VAL A 243 -16.66 -13.83 14.42
C VAL A 243 -16.81 -12.55 15.24
N ARG A 244 -17.54 -12.62 16.37
CA ARG A 244 -17.68 -11.44 17.28
C ARG A 244 -16.35 -10.83 17.67
N GLU A 245 -15.36 -11.66 18.03
CA GLU A 245 -14.03 -11.19 18.45
C GLU A 245 -13.36 -10.32 17.40
N VAL A 246 -13.54 -10.63 16.11
CA VAL A 246 -13.02 -9.81 15.00
C VAL A 246 -13.75 -8.47 14.92
N TYR A 247 -15.09 -8.48 14.94
CA TYR A 247 -15.90 -7.26 14.90
C TYR A 247 -15.64 -6.35 16.09
N TRP A 248 -15.55 -6.90 17.29
CA TRP A 248 -15.21 -6.13 18.48
C TRP A 248 -13.80 -5.55 18.45
N ARG A 249 -12.85 -6.25 17.84
CA ARG A 249 -11.49 -5.70 17.64
C ARG A 249 -11.53 -4.45 16.74
N VAL A 250 -12.23 -4.54 15.61
CA VAL A 250 -12.38 -3.40 14.71
C VAL A 250 -13.16 -2.27 15.36
N TYR A 251 -14.25 -2.59 16.07
CA TYR A 251 -15.04 -1.60 16.80
C TYR A 251 -14.21 -0.85 17.85
N ASN A 252 -13.44 -1.56 18.64
CA ASN A 252 -12.60 -0.94 19.66
C ASN A 252 -11.53 -0.02 19.04
N ALA A 253 -10.91 -0.42 17.93
CA ALA A 253 -9.98 0.43 17.21
C ALA A 253 -10.67 1.69 16.67
N LEU A 254 -11.85 1.53 16.08
CA LEU A 254 -12.68 2.63 15.58
C LEU A 254 -13.10 3.58 16.70
N TYR A 255 -13.56 3.04 17.82
CA TYR A 255 -14.00 3.81 19.01
C TYR A 255 -12.84 4.63 19.59
N LEU A 256 -11.67 4.02 19.76
CA LEU A 256 -10.48 4.73 20.25
C LEU A 256 -10.02 5.86 19.32
N GLY A 257 -10.20 5.68 18.00
CA GLY A 257 -9.77 6.64 17.00
C GLY A 257 -10.78 7.73 16.65
N ALA A 258 -12.10 7.51 16.89
CA ALA A 258 -13.15 8.38 16.37
C ALA A 258 -14.47 8.34 17.16
N SER A 259 -14.44 8.15 18.49
CA SER A 259 -15.65 7.98 19.33
C SER A 259 -16.69 9.07 19.10
N ASP A 260 -16.28 10.33 19.14
CA ASP A 260 -17.20 11.46 19.01
C ASP A 260 -17.77 11.58 17.59
N ALA A 261 -16.97 11.26 16.59
CA ALA A 261 -17.37 11.28 15.18
C ALA A 261 -18.35 10.16 14.81
N MET A 262 -18.46 9.11 15.62
CA MET A 262 -19.42 8.02 15.42
C MET A 262 -20.82 8.32 15.95
N VAL A 263 -20.94 9.24 16.91
CA VAL A 263 -22.22 9.52 17.62
C VAL A 263 -23.40 9.73 16.67
N PRO A 264 -23.27 10.52 15.58
CA PRO A 264 -24.39 10.74 14.66
C PRO A 264 -24.82 9.52 13.84
N PHE A 265 -23.97 8.48 13.81
CA PHE A 265 -24.17 7.31 12.95
C PHE A 265 -24.65 6.07 13.70
N TYR A 266 -24.81 6.15 15.03
CA TYR A 266 -25.46 5.07 15.77
C TYR A 266 -26.93 4.98 15.39
N PRO A 267 -27.49 3.76 15.30
CA PRO A 267 -28.90 3.58 15.07
C PRO A 267 -29.73 4.28 16.13
N ASP A 268 -30.70 5.07 15.69
CA ASP A 268 -31.71 5.59 16.61
C ASP A 268 -32.62 4.44 17.08
N LEU A 269 -32.70 4.25 18.38
CA LEU A 269 -33.53 3.19 18.98
C LEU A 269 -35.02 3.59 19.03
N GLY A 270 -35.37 4.81 18.62
CA GLY A 270 -36.71 5.37 18.79
C GLY A 270 -37.08 5.58 20.25
N GLU A 271 -38.23 6.17 20.51
CA GLU A 271 -38.80 6.23 21.85
C GLU A 271 -39.18 4.80 22.27
N LEU A 272 -38.39 4.21 23.15
CA LEU A 272 -38.77 2.99 23.81
C LEU A 272 -40.06 3.28 24.60
N SER A 273 -41.18 2.60 24.27
CA SER A 273 -42.41 2.72 25.04
C SER A 273 -42.09 2.49 26.51
N GLU A 274 -42.66 3.34 27.37
CA GLU A 274 -42.51 3.21 28.83
C GLU A 274 -42.76 1.74 29.25
N GLY A 275 -41.73 1.11 29.80
CA GLY A 275 -41.78 -0.30 30.23
C GLY A 275 -40.99 -1.29 29.35
N GLN A 276 -40.44 -0.91 28.23
CA GLN A 276 -39.50 -1.75 27.46
C GLN A 276 -38.06 -1.40 27.83
N ASN A 277 -37.50 -2.07 28.81
CA ASN A 277 -36.08 -1.96 29.09
C ASN A 277 -35.31 -2.85 28.12
N VAL A 278 -34.40 -2.28 27.36
CA VAL A 278 -33.53 -3.02 26.39
C VAL A 278 -32.73 -4.10 27.12
N TYR A 279 -32.39 -3.87 28.38
CA TYR A 279 -31.64 -4.80 29.22
C TYR A 279 -32.44 -6.00 29.70
N ASP A 280 -33.76 -5.97 29.61
CA ASP A 280 -34.62 -7.10 29.96
C ASP A 280 -34.69 -8.16 28.85
N ARG A 281 -34.07 -7.92 27.71
CA ARG A 281 -33.95 -8.92 26.63
C ARG A 281 -32.88 -9.94 26.97
N HIS A 282 -33.28 -11.19 27.12
CA HIS A 282 -32.38 -12.32 27.42
C HIS A 282 -31.09 -12.37 26.60
N PRO A 283 -31.04 -11.98 25.28
CA PRO A 283 -29.80 -11.94 24.53
C PRO A 283 -28.79 -10.89 25.00
N LEU A 284 -29.26 -9.79 25.63
CA LEU A 284 -28.37 -8.72 26.12
C LEU A 284 -27.86 -9.03 27.54
N GLN A 285 -28.61 -9.79 28.35
CA GLN A 285 -28.17 -10.21 29.68
C GLN A 285 -26.95 -11.16 29.65
N VAL A 286 -26.71 -11.84 28.54
CA VAL A 286 -25.59 -12.76 28.37
C VAL A 286 -24.27 -11.99 28.03
N PHE A 287 -24.34 -10.71 27.69
CA PHE A 287 -23.21 -9.90 27.28
C PHE A 287 -22.78 -8.81 28.28
N ILE A 288 -23.50 -8.69 29.37
CA ILE A 288 -23.18 -7.88 30.56
C ILE A 288 -22.66 -8.79 31.65
#